data_e8f15973a94b981789da8f63e72fd49d
#
_entry.id   e8f15973a94b981789da8f63e72fd49d
#
_cell.length_a   1.000
_cell.length_b   1.000
_cell.length_c   1.000
_cell.angle_alpha   90.00
_cell.angle_beta   90.00
_cell.angle_gamma   90.00
#
_symmetry.space_group_name_H-M   'P 1'
#
loop_
_entity.id
_entity.type
_entity.pdbx_description
1 polymer ?
#
loop_
_entity_poly.entity_id
_entity_poly.type
_entity_poly.pdbx_seq_one_letter_code
_entity_poly.pdbx_strand_id
1 'polypeptide(L)'
;MGIEIEDKFDVPPDFQLPDLTGLAEVVGPKSFQLVALYYDTPDLRLARRGVTLRRRRGGADPGWHLKLPKAKGVRQEIAIPLTRSTKTVPAELAELVRAYTRGAELGVVAELATRRSVTLLKDGDRRLVEIADDRVKGTVFGAEPKVVRWREVEAELMEGDEKLLAKTGKRLMKAGAAPSPATSKLAKLLDPPPPPRAATEPGTAGHTVMAYLAGQVTALLSQDPRARREEEDAVHQMRVAARRLRSALKAFKPVVKDTAAIQEELRWLGNVLGAVRDLEVIRARFAGALAGLPAGLVAGPIAARLGDDLLRREQEGYDAVRESLSGDRYYALLDALDALVSGPKLGKAAADPAETRLADVAAANWNRVTKAYATAQAVDDPERREIAMHDVRKAAKRARYTAEALRDTLGKPMGKLARLAEAVQEVLGAHRDGVVAQETLVEEAGAARAAGEDTFTYGVLVGQERAAADRAHQDFPRVWSETMTGVEKVL
;
A
#
# COMPACT_ATOMS: atom_id res chain seq x y z
N MET A 1 -15.02 5.75 10.21
CA MET A 1 -14.21 5.01 9.21
C MET A 1 -14.40 3.54 9.46
N GLY A 2 -14.74 2.76 8.42
CA GLY A 2 -15.00 1.33 8.54
C GLY A 2 -14.29 0.54 7.43
N ILE A 3 -14.07 -0.75 7.68
CA ILE A 3 -13.73 -1.72 6.65
C ILE A 3 -15.02 -2.45 6.30
N GLU A 4 -15.43 -2.42 5.04
CA GLU A 4 -16.55 -3.19 4.51
C GLU A 4 -16.05 -4.48 3.89
N ILE A 5 -16.70 -5.58 4.23
CA ILE A 5 -16.50 -6.91 3.62
C ILE A 5 -17.86 -7.34 3.09
N GLU A 6 -17.98 -7.47 1.77
CA GLU A 6 -19.25 -7.74 1.11
C GLU A 6 -19.12 -8.74 -0.04
N ASP A 7 -20.16 -9.55 -0.22
CA ASP A 7 -20.40 -10.36 -1.40
C ASP A 7 -21.56 -9.75 -2.21
N LYS A 8 -21.40 -9.69 -3.54
CA LYS A 8 -22.40 -9.13 -4.47
C LYS A 8 -22.92 -10.20 -5.41
N PHE A 9 -24.23 -10.17 -5.64
CA PHE A 9 -24.93 -11.13 -6.48
C PHE A 9 -25.85 -10.41 -7.47
N ASP A 10 -25.77 -10.80 -8.72
CA ASP A 10 -26.77 -10.47 -9.73
C ASP A 10 -27.95 -11.41 -9.58
N VAL A 11 -29.16 -10.88 -9.59
CA VAL A 11 -30.38 -11.67 -9.44
C VAL A 11 -31.42 -11.32 -10.52
N PRO A 12 -32.23 -12.28 -10.95
CA PRO A 12 -33.33 -12.02 -11.88
C PRO A 12 -34.41 -11.12 -11.25
N PRO A 13 -35.27 -10.45 -12.06
CA PRO A 13 -36.29 -9.53 -11.55
C PRO A 13 -37.29 -10.17 -10.56
N ASP A 14 -37.56 -11.46 -10.72
CA ASP A 14 -38.50 -12.27 -9.92
C ASP A 14 -37.84 -13.02 -8.77
N PHE A 15 -36.52 -12.81 -8.51
CA PHE A 15 -35.79 -13.45 -7.43
C PHE A 15 -36.51 -13.30 -6.09
N GLN A 16 -36.58 -14.40 -5.34
CA GLN A 16 -37.07 -14.43 -3.96
C GLN A 16 -35.93 -14.72 -3.00
N LEU A 17 -35.78 -13.88 -1.97
CA LEU A 17 -34.81 -14.13 -0.92
C LEU A 17 -35.13 -15.47 -0.23
N PRO A 18 -34.17 -16.42 -0.15
CA PRO A 18 -34.42 -17.71 0.46
C PRO A 18 -34.63 -17.59 1.98
N ASP A 19 -35.17 -18.62 2.58
CA ASP A 19 -35.19 -18.75 4.04
C ASP A 19 -33.77 -18.83 4.59
N LEU A 20 -33.45 -17.94 5.52
CA LEU A 20 -32.15 -17.80 6.16
C LEU A 20 -32.20 -18.13 7.67
N THR A 21 -33.35 -18.49 8.21
CA THR A 21 -33.54 -18.81 9.65
C THR A 21 -32.63 -19.92 10.15
N GLY A 22 -32.20 -20.84 9.26
CA GLY A 22 -31.22 -21.89 9.59
C GLY A 22 -29.77 -21.39 9.72
N LEU A 23 -29.48 -20.08 9.55
CA LEU A 23 -28.16 -19.48 9.72
C LEU A 23 -28.06 -18.63 10.99
N ALA A 24 -29.09 -17.83 11.27
CA ALA A 24 -29.21 -16.95 12.44
C ALA A 24 -30.65 -16.44 12.57
N GLU A 25 -30.94 -15.63 13.59
CA GLU A 25 -32.20 -14.92 13.71
C GLU A 25 -32.36 -13.94 12.53
N VAL A 26 -33.52 -13.97 11.88
CA VAL A 26 -33.82 -13.14 10.71
C VAL A 26 -34.75 -12.00 11.10
N VAL A 27 -34.33 -10.76 10.88
CA VAL A 27 -35.12 -9.55 11.16
C VAL A 27 -35.30 -8.71 9.92
N GLY A 28 -36.48 -8.32 9.63
CA GLY A 28 -36.84 -7.51 8.45
C GLY A 28 -37.82 -8.25 7.52
N PRO A 29 -37.98 -7.79 6.28
CA PRO A 29 -37.24 -6.68 5.63
C PRO A 29 -37.70 -5.27 6.03
N LYS A 30 -36.76 -4.29 6.02
CA LYS A 30 -37.05 -2.85 6.06
C LYS A 30 -36.71 -2.21 4.73
N SER A 31 -37.61 -1.35 4.19
CA SER A 31 -37.39 -0.74 2.87
C SER A 31 -36.98 0.72 3.00
N PHE A 32 -36.05 1.13 2.11
CA PHE A 32 -35.52 2.49 2.04
C PHE A 32 -35.50 2.97 0.57
N GLN A 33 -35.61 4.28 0.38
CA GLN A 33 -35.31 4.95 -0.88
C GLN A 33 -33.97 5.66 -0.74
N LEU A 34 -33.06 5.39 -1.67
CA LEU A 34 -31.72 5.96 -1.69
C LEU A 34 -31.50 6.66 -3.03
N VAL A 35 -30.91 7.86 -2.99
CA VAL A 35 -30.41 8.55 -4.19
C VAL A 35 -28.95 8.89 -3.96
N ALA A 36 -28.08 8.40 -4.82
CA ALA A 36 -26.65 8.64 -4.76
C ALA A 36 -26.14 9.28 -6.05
N LEU A 37 -25.52 10.45 -5.92
CA LEU A 37 -24.75 11.09 -6.99
C LEU A 37 -23.31 10.67 -6.88
N TYR A 38 -22.73 10.18 -7.98
CA TYR A 38 -21.36 9.75 -8.06
C TYR A 38 -20.50 10.80 -8.77
N TYR A 39 -19.33 11.04 -8.20
CA TYR A 39 -18.38 12.04 -8.65
C TYR A 39 -17.10 11.37 -9.15
N ASP A 40 -16.62 11.82 -10.31
CA ASP A 40 -15.37 11.36 -10.92
C ASP A 40 -14.84 12.45 -11.86
N THR A 41 -13.66 12.24 -12.42
CA THR A 41 -13.18 13.01 -13.57
C THR A 41 -13.93 12.59 -14.85
N PRO A 42 -13.96 13.44 -15.91
CA PRO A 42 -14.62 13.10 -17.17
C PRO A 42 -14.13 11.79 -17.82
N ASP A 43 -12.86 11.43 -17.58
CA ASP A 43 -12.21 10.21 -18.07
C ASP A 43 -12.26 9.03 -17.06
N LEU A 44 -13.08 9.14 -16.00
CA LEU A 44 -13.38 8.09 -15.03
C LEU A 44 -12.15 7.56 -14.27
N ARG A 45 -11.24 8.42 -13.86
CA ARG A 45 -9.98 8.03 -13.19
C ARG A 45 -10.19 7.31 -11.86
N LEU A 46 -11.22 7.66 -11.10
CA LEU A 46 -11.56 6.97 -9.85
C LEU A 46 -12.15 5.59 -10.15
N ALA A 47 -13.17 5.52 -10.99
CA ALA A 47 -13.88 4.28 -11.31
C ALA A 47 -12.95 3.25 -11.95
N ARG A 48 -12.02 3.65 -12.85
CA ARG A 48 -10.98 2.79 -13.44
C ARG A 48 -10.12 2.07 -12.40
N ARG A 49 -9.93 2.68 -11.25
CA ARG A 49 -9.12 2.16 -10.14
C ARG A 49 -9.96 1.54 -9.02
N GLY A 50 -11.27 1.39 -9.24
CA GLY A 50 -12.21 0.82 -8.27
C GLY A 50 -12.53 1.75 -7.09
N VAL A 51 -12.13 3.03 -7.18
CA VAL A 51 -12.46 4.06 -6.19
C VAL A 51 -13.85 4.62 -6.50
N THR A 52 -14.68 4.82 -5.49
CA THR A 52 -15.99 5.45 -5.66
C THR A 52 -16.16 6.59 -4.66
N LEU A 53 -16.57 7.74 -5.17
CA LEU A 53 -16.92 8.91 -4.39
C LEU A 53 -18.37 9.29 -4.68
N ARG A 54 -19.20 9.26 -3.65
CA ARG A 54 -20.63 9.53 -3.80
C ARG A 54 -21.17 10.44 -2.72
N ARG A 55 -22.24 11.14 -3.06
CA ARG A 55 -23.12 11.83 -2.13
C ARG A 55 -24.47 11.12 -2.09
N ARG A 56 -24.83 10.56 -0.94
CA ARG A 56 -26.06 9.79 -0.75
C ARG A 56 -27.06 10.54 0.10
N ARG A 57 -28.33 10.48 -0.32
CA ARG A 57 -29.51 10.93 0.43
C ARG A 57 -30.42 9.73 0.69
N GLY A 58 -31.14 9.78 1.79
CA GLY A 58 -32.04 8.71 2.22
C GLY A 58 -31.32 7.54 2.89
N GLY A 59 -32.10 6.60 3.44
CA GLY A 59 -31.58 5.48 4.20
C GLY A 59 -31.12 5.86 5.61
N ALA A 60 -30.40 4.93 6.23
CA ALA A 60 -29.91 5.09 7.61
C ALA A 60 -28.64 5.97 7.70
N ASP A 61 -27.95 6.20 6.59
CA ASP A 61 -26.60 6.74 6.55
C ASP A 61 -26.44 7.72 5.37
N PRO A 62 -27.17 8.86 5.41
CA PRO A 62 -27.03 9.92 4.41
C PRO A 62 -25.69 10.66 4.62
N GLY A 63 -24.91 10.85 3.52
CA GLY A 63 -23.60 11.45 3.63
C GLY A 63 -22.82 11.45 2.34
N TRP A 64 -21.58 11.91 2.44
CA TRP A 64 -20.53 11.71 1.47
C TRP A 64 -19.78 10.42 1.82
N HIS A 65 -19.52 9.61 0.84
CA HIS A 65 -18.86 8.32 1.01
C HIS A 65 -17.75 8.17 -0.03
N LEU A 66 -16.53 8.03 0.44
CA LEU A 66 -15.36 7.64 -0.36
C LEU A 66 -15.03 6.19 -0.02
N LYS A 67 -15.09 5.30 -1.02
CA LYS A 67 -14.69 3.90 -0.87
C LYS A 67 -13.41 3.64 -1.66
N LEU A 68 -12.38 3.21 -0.95
CA LEU A 68 -11.06 2.87 -1.47
C LEU A 68 -10.89 1.34 -1.49
N PRO A 69 -10.44 0.74 -2.61
CA PRO A 69 -10.22 -0.71 -2.67
C PRO A 69 -9.03 -1.10 -1.79
N LYS A 70 -9.18 -2.19 -1.01
CA LYS A 70 -8.13 -2.75 -0.15
C LYS A 70 -7.74 -4.16 -0.57
N ALA A 71 -8.72 -5.01 -0.83
CA ALA A 71 -8.58 -6.35 -1.38
C ALA A 71 -9.85 -6.71 -2.17
N LYS A 72 -9.88 -7.90 -2.78
CA LYS A 72 -11.11 -8.38 -3.44
C LYS A 72 -12.24 -8.50 -2.40
N GLY A 73 -13.35 -7.80 -2.63
CA GLY A 73 -14.51 -7.74 -1.73
C GLY A 73 -14.28 -6.94 -0.44
N VAL A 74 -13.12 -6.29 -0.27
CA VAL A 74 -12.78 -5.51 0.92
C VAL A 74 -12.50 -4.07 0.54
N ARG A 75 -13.17 -3.12 1.19
CA ARG A 75 -13.01 -1.69 0.96
C ARG A 75 -12.85 -0.94 2.27
N GLN A 76 -12.09 0.14 2.20
CA GLN A 76 -12.06 1.15 3.26
C GLN A 76 -13.08 2.23 2.91
N GLU A 77 -14.03 2.48 3.81
CA GLU A 77 -14.99 3.56 3.67
C GLU A 77 -14.65 4.73 4.58
N ILE A 78 -14.68 5.94 3.99
CA ILE A 78 -14.55 7.21 4.66
C ILE A 78 -15.87 7.96 4.42
N ALA A 79 -16.61 8.19 5.50
CA ALA A 79 -17.89 8.87 5.45
C ALA A 79 -17.82 10.23 6.12
N ILE A 80 -18.45 11.24 5.50
CA ILE A 80 -18.63 12.60 6.05
C ILE A 80 -20.12 12.94 6.00
N PRO A 81 -20.71 13.49 7.06
CA PRO A 81 -22.10 13.91 7.07
C PRO A 81 -22.43 14.93 5.98
N LEU A 82 -23.69 15.00 5.53
CA LEU A 82 -24.13 16.04 4.62
C LEU A 82 -24.00 17.41 5.26
N THR A 83 -23.32 18.32 4.56
CA THR A 83 -23.26 19.74 4.91
C THR A 83 -24.30 20.55 4.14
N ARG A 84 -24.53 21.81 4.51
CA ARG A 84 -25.45 22.72 3.82
C ARG A 84 -24.97 23.04 2.39
N SER A 85 -23.68 23.07 2.14
CA SER A 85 -23.11 23.21 0.79
C SER A 85 -23.17 21.86 0.07
N THR A 86 -23.97 21.76 -0.99
CA THR A 86 -24.47 20.47 -1.43
C THR A 86 -24.03 20.04 -2.83
N LYS A 87 -23.23 20.84 -3.54
CA LYS A 87 -22.89 20.56 -4.95
C LYS A 87 -21.40 20.27 -5.19
N THR A 88 -20.53 20.66 -4.30
CA THR A 88 -19.10 20.43 -4.42
C THR A 88 -18.63 19.33 -3.49
N VAL A 89 -17.69 18.53 -3.96
CA VAL A 89 -17.03 17.51 -3.14
C VAL A 89 -16.31 18.20 -1.96
N PRO A 90 -16.47 17.73 -0.72
CA PRO A 90 -15.72 18.25 0.42
C PRO A 90 -14.21 18.20 0.16
N ALA A 91 -13.51 19.29 0.51
CA ALA A 91 -12.07 19.41 0.29
C ALA A 91 -11.29 18.23 0.90
N GLU A 92 -11.67 17.77 2.07
CA GLU A 92 -11.08 16.61 2.76
C GLU A 92 -11.13 15.34 1.91
N LEU A 93 -12.25 15.06 1.21
CA LEU A 93 -12.37 13.91 0.35
C LEU A 93 -11.68 14.12 -1.01
N ALA A 94 -11.73 15.34 -1.55
CA ALA A 94 -11.04 15.68 -2.79
C ALA A 94 -9.52 15.51 -2.64
N GLU A 95 -8.95 15.92 -1.50
CA GLU A 95 -7.52 15.71 -1.19
C GLU A 95 -7.13 14.23 -1.21
N LEU A 96 -7.96 13.35 -0.65
CA LEU A 96 -7.66 11.91 -0.58
C LEU A 96 -7.66 11.22 -1.95
N VAL A 97 -8.25 11.82 -2.97
CA VAL A 97 -8.30 11.26 -4.31
C VAL A 97 -7.39 11.97 -5.31
N ARG A 98 -6.61 12.96 -4.88
CA ARG A 98 -5.72 13.75 -5.76
C ARG A 98 -4.73 12.91 -6.54
N ALA A 99 -4.17 11.86 -5.93
CA ALA A 99 -3.28 10.94 -6.65
C ALA A 99 -3.98 10.22 -7.82
N TYR A 100 -5.28 10.00 -7.74
CA TYR A 100 -6.06 9.40 -8.83
C TYR A 100 -6.44 10.45 -9.87
N THR A 101 -6.94 11.61 -9.45
CA THR A 101 -7.44 12.67 -10.32
C THR A 101 -6.35 13.52 -10.96
N ARG A 102 -5.12 13.53 -10.38
CA ARG A 102 -4.03 14.45 -10.75
C ARG A 102 -4.44 15.92 -10.62
N GLY A 103 -5.30 16.23 -9.64
CA GLY A 103 -5.84 17.56 -9.45
C GLY A 103 -6.96 17.96 -10.42
N ALA A 104 -7.39 17.07 -11.34
CA ALA A 104 -8.52 17.34 -12.22
C ALA A 104 -9.81 17.51 -11.43
N GLU A 105 -10.71 18.35 -11.95
CA GLU A 105 -12.00 18.64 -11.34
C GLU A 105 -12.91 17.40 -11.29
N LEU A 106 -13.59 17.25 -10.15
CA LEU A 106 -14.56 16.19 -9.91
C LEU A 106 -15.97 16.70 -10.23
N GLY A 107 -16.60 16.08 -11.22
CA GLY A 107 -17.98 16.35 -11.61
C GLY A 107 -18.91 15.18 -11.34
N VAL A 108 -20.22 15.41 -11.40
CA VAL A 108 -21.23 14.35 -11.33
C VAL A 108 -21.22 13.55 -12.63
N VAL A 109 -20.92 12.27 -12.54
CA VAL A 109 -20.86 11.35 -13.70
C VAL A 109 -22.07 10.42 -13.77
N ALA A 110 -22.70 10.10 -12.62
CA ALA A 110 -23.85 9.20 -12.57
C ALA A 110 -24.75 9.47 -11.37
N GLU A 111 -26.03 9.06 -11.48
CA GLU A 111 -27.00 8.96 -10.40
C GLU A 111 -27.49 7.54 -10.26
N LEU A 112 -27.55 7.03 -9.03
CA LEU A 112 -28.24 5.78 -8.71
C LEU A 112 -29.43 6.06 -7.78
N ALA A 113 -30.63 5.80 -8.26
CA ALA A 113 -31.84 5.73 -7.45
C ALA A 113 -32.10 4.26 -7.11
N THR A 114 -32.09 3.92 -5.84
CA THR A 114 -32.19 2.54 -5.35
C THR A 114 -33.36 2.39 -4.39
N ARG A 115 -34.23 1.42 -4.65
CA ARG A 115 -35.15 0.89 -3.65
C ARG A 115 -34.49 -0.31 -3.00
N ARG A 116 -34.05 -0.12 -1.75
CA ARG A 116 -33.33 -1.12 -0.95
C ARG A 116 -34.26 -1.78 0.05
N SER A 117 -34.24 -3.09 0.12
CA SER A 117 -34.91 -3.89 1.14
C SER A 117 -33.86 -4.62 1.96
N VAL A 118 -33.75 -4.30 3.26
CA VAL A 118 -32.70 -4.80 4.16
C VAL A 118 -33.25 -5.88 5.06
N THR A 119 -32.63 -7.05 5.06
CA THR A 119 -32.83 -8.15 6.00
C THR A 119 -31.55 -8.33 6.83
N LEU A 120 -31.68 -8.45 8.15
CA LEU A 120 -30.56 -8.64 9.07
C LEU A 120 -30.53 -10.07 9.58
N LEU A 121 -29.34 -10.66 9.59
CA LEU A 121 -29.03 -11.84 10.39
C LEU A 121 -28.46 -11.35 11.72
N LYS A 122 -29.07 -11.79 12.84
CA LYS A 122 -28.75 -11.33 14.19
C LYS A 122 -28.47 -12.50 15.14
N ASP A 123 -27.78 -12.16 16.23
CA ASP A 123 -27.67 -12.99 17.43
C ASP A 123 -27.92 -12.07 18.64
N GLY A 124 -29.16 -12.08 19.13
CA GLY A 124 -29.64 -11.10 20.10
C GLY A 124 -29.56 -9.67 19.53
N ASP A 125 -28.81 -8.78 20.20
CA ASP A 125 -28.62 -7.39 19.74
C ASP A 125 -27.54 -7.24 18.65
N ARG A 126 -26.66 -8.24 18.48
CA ARG A 126 -25.57 -8.19 17.50
C ARG A 126 -26.10 -8.35 16.08
N ARG A 127 -25.69 -7.44 15.20
CA ARG A 127 -25.96 -7.49 13.76
C ARG A 127 -24.84 -8.26 13.09
N LEU A 128 -25.08 -9.48 12.62
CA LEU A 128 -24.03 -10.36 12.11
C LEU A 128 -23.76 -10.14 10.62
N VAL A 129 -24.83 -10.15 9.80
CA VAL A 129 -24.77 -9.92 8.35
C VAL A 129 -25.96 -9.08 7.96
N GLU A 130 -25.76 -8.09 7.11
CA GLU A 130 -26.80 -7.33 6.44
C GLU A 130 -26.97 -7.86 5.01
N ILE A 131 -28.22 -8.17 4.62
CA ILE A 131 -28.58 -8.56 3.25
C ILE A 131 -29.44 -7.47 2.68
N ALA A 132 -28.91 -6.79 1.64
CA ALA A 132 -29.57 -5.71 0.92
C ALA A 132 -30.03 -6.19 -0.44
N ASP A 133 -31.35 -6.28 -0.65
CA ASP A 133 -31.98 -6.52 -1.95
C ASP A 133 -32.29 -5.17 -2.61
N ASP A 134 -31.57 -4.85 -3.67
CA ASP A 134 -31.55 -3.54 -4.32
C ASP A 134 -32.17 -3.60 -5.71
N ARG A 135 -33.25 -2.82 -5.92
CA ARG A 135 -33.77 -2.48 -7.24
C ARG A 135 -33.22 -1.12 -7.63
N VAL A 136 -32.36 -1.11 -8.65
CA VAL A 136 -31.55 0.05 -9.01
C VAL A 136 -32.01 0.62 -10.35
N LYS A 137 -32.14 1.95 -10.41
CA LYS A 137 -32.18 2.74 -11.64
C LYS A 137 -30.93 3.58 -11.68
N GLY A 138 -30.02 3.29 -12.61
CA GLY A 138 -28.82 4.06 -12.88
C GLY A 138 -28.99 5.01 -14.04
N THR A 139 -28.54 6.25 -13.90
CA THR A 139 -28.49 7.25 -14.97
C THR A 139 -27.04 7.70 -15.13
N VAL A 140 -26.48 7.57 -16.32
CA VAL A 140 -25.16 8.13 -16.69
C VAL A 140 -25.38 9.52 -17.25
N PHE A 141 -24.54 10.48 -16.82
CA PHE A 141 -24.52 11.84 -17.36
C PHE A 141 -23.36 11.99 -18.34
N GLY A 142 -23.48 12.88 -19.31
CA GLY A 142 -22.47 13.16 -20.32
C GLY A 142 -23.07 13.33 -21.71
N ALA A 143 -22.23 13.20 -22.75
CA ALA A 143 -22.65 13.40 -24.16
C ALA A 143 -23.72 12.39 -24.60
N GLU A 144 -23.68 11.17 -24.08
CA GLU A 144 -24.67 10.12 -24.37
C GLU A 144 -25.32 9.64 -23.05
N PRO A 145 -26.37 10.31 -22.58
CA PRO A 145 -27.07 9.90 -21.37
C PRO A 145 -27.68 8.50 -21.52
N LYS A 146 -27.47 7.64 -20.52
CA LYS A 146 -27.94 6.26 -20.52
C LYS A 146 -28.69 5.97 -19.23
N VAL A 147 -29.83 5.26 -19.34
CA VAL A 147 -30.61 4.78 -18.19
C VAL A 147 -30.64 3.26 -18.20
N VAL A 148 -30.20 2.65 -17.11
CA VAL A 148 -30.17 1.19 -16.93
C VAL A 148 -30.94 0.83 -15.66
N ARG A 149 -31.66 -0.31 -15.69
CA ARG A 149 -32.31 -0.86 -14.49
C ARG A 149 -31.87 -2.29 -14.27
N TRP A 150 -31.61 -2.62 -13.00
CA TRP A 150 -31.25 -3.99 -12.60
C TRP A 150 -31.67 -4.26 -11.15
N ARG A 151 -31.58 -5.51 -10.75
CA ARG A 151 -31.73 -5.95 -9.37
C ARG A 151 -30.49 -6.71 -8.95
N GLU A 152 -30.03 -6.48 -7.74
CA GLU A 152 -28.87 -7.17 -7.15
C GLU A 152 -29.10 -7.37 -5.66
N VAL A 153 -28.39 -8.36 -5.09
CA VAL A 153 -28.35 -8.61 -3.65
C VAL A 153 -26.91 -8.45 -3.18
N GLU A 154 -26.72 -7.68 -2.11
CA GLU A 154 -25.46 -7.56 -1.40
C GLU A 154 -25.58 -8.23 -0.03
N ALA A 155 -24.58 -9.01 0.37
CA ALA A 155 -24.44 -9.52 1.72
C ALA A 155 -23.20 -8.87 2.33
N GLU A 156 -23.39 -8.07 3.38
CA GLU A 156 -22.34 -7.31 4.05
C GLU A 156 -22.09 -7.86 5.44
N LEU A 157 -20.83 -8.12 5.76
CA LEU A 157 -20.38 -8.57 7.08
C LEU A 157 -20.41 -7.40 8.07
N MET A 158 -21.17 -7.58 9.15
CA MET A 158 -21.24 -6.62 10.25
C MET A 158 -20.38 -7.11 11.42
N GLU A 159 -21.01 -7.61 12.48
CA GLU A 159 -20.34 -8.19 13.67
C GLU A 159 -20.22 -9.72 13.62
N GLY A 160 -20.56 -10.31 12.48
CA GLY A 160 -20.42 -11.74 12.22
C GLY A 160 -19.00 -12.18 11.86
N ASP A 161 -18.86 -13.40 11.38
CA ASP A 161 -17.63 -13.95 10.85
C ASP A 161 -17.72 -14.21 9.33
N GLU A 162 -16.57 -14.33 8.66
CA GLU A 162 -16.51 -14.63 7.23
C GLU A 162 -17.14 -15.98 6.86
N LYS A 163 -17.21 -16.92 7.80
CA LYS A 163 -17.85 -18.22 7.58
C LYS A 163 -19.37 -18.07 7.46
N LEU A 164 -19.97 -17.19 8.26
CA LEU A 164 -21.39 -16.88 8.17
C LEU A 164 -21.70 -16.16 6.85
N LEU A 165 -20.88 -15.16 6.47
CA LEU A 165 -21.01 -14.48 5.18
C LEU A 165 -20.95 -15.48 4.02
N ALA A 166 -19.96 -16.37 4.00
CA ALA A 166 -19.83 -17.40 2.97
C ALA A 166 -21.01 -18.40 2.94
N LYS A 167 -21.60 -18.77 4.11
CA LYS A 167 -22.80 -19.60 4.18
C LYS A 167 -24.02 -18.85 3.61
N THR A 168 -24.15 -17.56 3.92
CA THR A 168 -25.20 -16.71 3.37
C THR A 168 -25.10 -16.65 1.86
N GLY A 169 -23.91 -16.38 1.32
CA GLY A 169 -23.67 -16.37 -0.14
C GLY A 169 -24.02 -17.70 -0.82
N LYS A 170 -23.67 -18.85 -0.20
CA LYS A 170 -24.06 -20.17 -0.71
C LYS A 170 -25.58 -20.38 -0.73
N ARG A 171 -26.31 -19.87 0.26
CA ARG A 171 -27.79 -19.93 0.28
C ARG A 171 -28.41 -19.08 -0.83
N LEU A 172 -27.88 -17.86 -1.03
CA LEU A 172 -28.32 -16.98 -2.11
C LEU A 172 -28.09 -17.63 -3.50
N MET A 173 -26.91 -18.22 -3.71
CA MET A 173 -26.60 -18.91 -4.97
C MET A 173 -27.50 -20.12 -5.22
N LYS A 174 -27.83 -20.91 -4.20
CA LYS A 174 -28.79 -22.03 -4.33
C LYS A 174 -30.18 -21.57 -4.69
N ALA A 175 -30.56 -20.34 -4.35
CA ALA A 175 -31.83 -19.71 -4.72
C ALA A 175 -31.81 -19.05 -6.09
N GLY A 176 -30.71 -19.13 -6.85
CA GLY A 176 -30.59 -18.59 -8.21
C GLY A 176 -29.85 -17.25 -8.34
N ALA A 177 -29.20 -16.77 -7.26
CA ALA A 177 -28.30 -15.63 -7.35
C ALA A 177 -26.96 -16.03 -7.99
N ALA A 178 -26.40 -15.19 -8.84
CA ALA A 178 -25.10 -15.38 -9.45
C ALA A 178 -24.09 -14.37 -8.89
N PRO A 179 -22.84 -14.75 -8.56
CA PRO A 179 -21.82 -13.79 -8.16
C PRO A 179 -21.67 -12.69 -9.20
N SER A 180 -21.76 -11.44 -8.78
CA SER A 180 -21.62 -10.32 -9.70
C SER A 180 -20.15 -10.13 -10.14
N PRO A 181 -19.88 -9.98 -11.45
CA PRO A 181 -18.54 -9.64 -11.92
C PRO A 181 -18.17 -8.19 -11.64
N ALA A 182 -19.15 -7.32 -11.39
CA ALA A 182 -18.95 -5.90 -11.17
C ALA A 182 -18.47 -5.62 -9.74
N THR A 183 -17.39 -4.86 -9.62
CA THR A 183 -16.82 -4.49 -8.32
C THR A 183 -17.69 -3.50 -7.53
N SER A 184 -18.58 -2.77 -8.19
CA SER A 184 -19.52 -1.82 -7.58
C SER A 184 -20.73 -1.57 -8.47
N LYS A 185 -21.83 -1.04 -7.91
CA LYS A 185 -22.98 -0.54 -8.67
C LYS A 185 -22.56 0.47 -9.74
N LEU A 186 -21.61 1.35 -9.40
CA LEU A 186 -21.08 2.34 -10.35
C LEU A 186 -20.33 1.66 -11.50
N ALA A 187 -19.46 0.70 -11.20
CA ALA A 187 -18.73 -0.05 -12.23
C ALA A 187 -19.68 -0.81 -13.16
N LYS A 188 -20.76 -1.39 -12.61
CA LYS A 188 -21.81 -2.05 -13.42
C LYS A 188 -22.53 -1.09 -14.35
N LEU A 189 -22.73 0.16 -13.93
CA LEU A 189 -23.43 1.18 -14.73
C LEU A 189 -22.52 1.81 -15.79
N LEU A 190 -21.27 2.16 -15.42
CA LEU A 190 -20.36 2.94 -16.27
C LEU A 190 -19.49 2.06 -17.16
N ASP A 191 -19.26 0.79 -16.78
CA ASP A 191 -18.31 -0.11 -17.43
C ASP A 191 -16.96 0.61 -17.70
N PRO A 192 -16.29 1.11 -16.64
CA PRO A 192 -15.12 1.92 -16.82
C PRO A 192 -13.99 1.11 -17.46
N PRO A 193 -13.14 1.73 -18.30
CA PRO A 193 -11.99 1.03 -18.84
C PRO A 193 -11.10 0.50 -17.69
N PRO A 194 -10.43 -0.65 -17.89
CA PRO A 194 -9.56 -1.21 -16.86
C PRO A 194 -8.41 -0.25 -16.52
N PRO A 195 -7.77 -0.43 -15.36
CA PRO A 195 -6.55 0.30 -15.03
C PRO A 195 -5.51 0.16 -16.15
N PRO A 196 -4.63 1.16 -16.36
CA PRO A 196 -3.59 1.10 -17.36
C PRO A 196 -2.78 -0.19 -17.27
N ARG A 197 -2.68 -0.93 -18.37
CA ARG A 197 -1.95 -2.20 -18.45
C ARG A 197 -1.50 -2.47 -19.88
N ALA A 198 -0.23 -2.82 -20.05
CA ALA A 198 0.31 -3.21 -21.35
C ALA A 198 -0.27 -4.56 -21.81
N ALA A 199 -0.58 -4.65 -23.10
CA ALA A 199 -0.84 -5.92 -23.74
C ALA A 199 0.51 -6.64 -23.93
N THR A 200 0.72 -7.74 -23.20
CA THR A 200 1.92 -8.57 -23.24
C THR A 200 1.54 -10.03 -23.33
N GLU A 201 2.33 -10.82 -24.04
CA GLU A 201 2.06 -12.23 -24.25
C GLU A 201 2.28 -13.02 -22.93
N PRO A 202 1.30 -13.81 -22.45
CA PRO A 202 1.45 -14.67 -21.29
C PRO A 202 2.64 -15.64 -21.42
N GLY A 203 3.32 -15.91 -20.30
CA GLY A 203 4.50 -16.78 -20.26
C GLY A 203 5.82 -16.10 -20.63
N THR A 204 5.80 -14.85 -21.11
CA THR A 204 7.01 -14.10 -21.43
C THR A 204 7.55 -13.30 -20.23
N ALA A 205 8.84 -12.99 -20.28
CA ALA A 205 9.49 -12.10 -19.29
C ALA A 205 8.83 -10.71 -19.24
N GLY A 206 8.42 -10.19 -20.41
CA GLY A 206 7.68 -8.93 -20.51
C GLY A 206 6.37 -8.97 -19.72
N HIS A 207 5.58 -10.03 -19.89
CA HIS A 207 4.31 -10.20 -19.17
C HIS A 207 4.49 -10.18 -17.65
N THR A 208 5.42 -11.00 -17.15
CA THR A 208 5.71 -11.11 -15.71
C THR A 208 6.18 -9.77 -15.13
N VAL A 209 7.14 -9.12 -15.78
CA VAL A 209 7.70 -7.85 -15.30
C VAL A 209 6.65 -6.74 -15.34
N MET A 210 5.85 -6.63 -16.40
CA MET A 210 4.82 -5.60 -16.50
C MET A 210 3.69 -5.82 -15.52
N ALA A 211 3.27 -7.07 -15.28
CA ALA A 211 2.29 -7.40 -14.24
C ALA A 211 2.78 -6.97 -12.83
N TYR A 212 4.04 -7.25 -12.51
CA TYR A 212 4.64 -6.83 -11.26
C TYR A 212 4.70 -5.29 -11.12
N LEU A 213 5.17 -4.58 -12.16
CA LEU A 213 5.23 -3.11 -12.13
C LEU A 213 3.85 -2.48 -11.97
N ALA A 214 2.83 -2.97 -12.68
CA ALA A 214 1.44 -2.51 -12.54
C ALA A 214 0.90 -2.74 -11.11
N GLY A 215 1.25 -3.89 -10.50
CA GLY A 215 0.94 -4.18 -9.09
C GLY A 215 1.58 -3.19 -8.14
N GLN A 216 2.85 -2.83 -8.35
CA GLN A 216 3.55 -1.86 -7.50
C GLN A 216 3.04 -0.42 -7.70
N VAL A 217 2.62 -0.02 -8.91
CA VAL A 217 1.94 1.27 -9.15
C VAL A 217 0.61 1.31 -8.40
N THR A 218 -0.16 0.23 -8.43
CA THR A 218 -1.41 0.13 -7.66
C THR A 218 -1.13 0.21 -6.15
N ALA A 219 -0.10 -0.48 -5.65
CA ALA A 219 0.31 -0.40 -4.25
C ALA A 219 0.71 1.02 -3.83
N LEU A 220 1.49 1.73 -4.66
CA LEU A 220 1.86 3.13 -4.43
C LEU A 220 0.61 4.01 -4.29
N LEU A 221 -0.31 3.94 -5.25
CA LEU A 221 -1.54 4.73 -5.28
C LEU A 221 -2.46 4.41 -4.09
N SER A 222 -2.53 3.16 -3.66
CA SER A 222 -3.37 2.76 -2.53
C SER A 222 -2.88 3.30 -1.18
N GLN A 223 -1.59 3.63 -1.06
CA GLN A 223 -1.04 4.23 0.15
C GLN A 223 -1.16 5.76 0.19
N ASP A 224 -1.34 6.44 -0.96
CA ASP A 224 -1.44 7.91 -1.01
C ASP A 224 -2.52 8.48 -0.08
N PRO A 225 -3.81 8.06 -0.14
CA PRO A 225 -4.83 8.59 0.76
C PRO A 225 -4.55 8.26 2.23
N ARG A 226 -3.86 7.18 2.52
CA ARG A 226 -3.47 6.78 3.87
C ARG A 226 -2.30 7.64 4.40
N ALA A 227 -1.30 7.90 3.55
CA ALA A 227 -0.16 8.76 3.89
C ALA A 227 -0.59 10.21 4.14
N ARG A 228 -1.56 10.74 3.34
CA ARG A 228 -2.16 12.07 3.57
C ARG A 228 -2.88 12.18 4.90
N ARG A 229 -3.38 11.08 5.44
CA ARG A 229 -4.07 10.98 6.72
C ARG A 229 -3.18 10.55 7.87
N GLU A 230 -1.88 10.43 7.63
CA GLU A 230 -0.89 10.00 8.62
C GLU A 230 -1.27 8.65 9.27
N GLU A 231 -1.92 7.76 8.49
CA GLU A 231 -2.25 6.44 9.00
C GLU A 231 -0.98 5.65 9.28
N GLU A 232 -0.99 4.87 10.36
CA GLU A 232 0.12 4.02 10.75
C GLU A 232 0.65 3.19 9.58
N ASP A 233 1.96 3.16 9.42
CA ASP A 233 2.71 2.41 8.39
C ASP A 233 2.46 2.87 6.93
N ALA A 234 1.60 3.86 6.68
CA ALA A 234 1.24 4.26 5.31
C ALA A 234 2.42 4.84 4.53
N VAL A 235 3.18 5.75 5.14
CA VAL A 235 4.40 6.34 4.55
C VAL A 235 5.44 5.27 4.30
N HIS A 236 5.60 4.31 5.24
CA HIS A 236 6.50 3.17 5.06
C HIS A 236 6.10 2.32 3.85
N GLN A 237 4.85 1.91 3.72
CA GLN A 237 4.38 1.07 2.62
C GLN A 237 4.48 1.81 1.27
N MET A 238 4.19 3.11 1.23
CA MET A 238 4.36 3.93 0.04
C MET A 238 5.83 4.00 -0.38
N ARG A 239 6.75 4.20 0.57
CA ARG A 239 8.21 4.17 0.36
C ARG A 239 8.68 2.79 -0.12
N VAL A 240 8.12 1.71 0.41
CA VAL A 240 8.40 0.33 -0.04
C VAL A 240 7.99 0.15 -1.49
N ALA A 241 6.78 0.58 -1.90
CA ALA A 241 6.31 0.48 -3.28
C ALA A 241 7.20 1.27 -4.24
N ALA A 242 7.54 2.53 -3.93
CA ALA A 242 8.44 3.35 -4.72
C ALA A 242 9.84 2.71 -4.88
N ARG A 243 10.37 2.14 -3.78
CA ARG A 243 11.66 1.45 -3.78
C ARG A 243 11.64 0.16 -4.59
N ARG A 244 10.53 -0.63 -4.51
CA ARG A 244 10.32 -1.84 -5.30
C ARG A 244 10.23 -1.51 -6.80
N LEU A 245 9.48 -0.48 -7.19
CA LEU A 245 9.43 0.02 -8.57
C LEU A 245 10.83 0.37 -9.07
N ARG A 246 11.59 1.21 -8.35
CA ARG A 246 12.94 1.61 -8.74
C ARG A 246 13.90 0.43 -8.85
N SER A 247 13.82 -0.53 -7.92
CA SER A 247 14.67 -1.71 -7.93
C SER A 247 14.34 -2.64 -9.09
N ALA A 248 13.04 -2.84 -9.40
CA ALA A 248 12.58 -3.62 -10.53
C ALA A 248 13.03 -3.01 -11.87
N LEU A 249 12.86 -1.68 -12.05
CA LEU A 249 13.32 -0.98 -13.25
C LEU A 249 14.83 -1.10 -13.48
N LYS A 250 15.62 -1.15 -12.41
CA LYS A 250 17.07 -1.41 -12.49
C LYS A 250 17.39 -2.87 -12.81
N ALA A 251 16.70 -3.82 -12.17
CA ALA A 251 16.94 -5.24 -12.33
C ALA A 251 16.52 -5.74 -13.73
N PHE A 252 15.35 -5.29 -14.17
CA PHE A 252 14.73 -5.71 -15.43
C PHE A 252 15.05 -4.78 -16.61
N LYS A 253 16.15 -4.02 -16.54
CA LYS A 253 16.62 -3.16 -17.67
C LYS A 253 16.73 -3.88 -19.02
N PRO A 254 17.04 -5.19 -19.12
CA PRO A 254 16.99 -5.91 -20.40
C PRO A 254 15.57 -6.04 -20.97
N VAL A 255 14.55 -6.09 -20.10
CA VAL A 255 13.13 -6.30 -20.44
C VAL A 255 12.41 -4.98 -20.71
N VAL A 256 12.63 -3.95 -19.86
CA VAL A 256 11.97 -2.63 -19.96
C VAL A 256 13.04 -1.56 -20.15
N LYS A 257 12.90 -0.73 -21.18
CA LYS A 257 13.86 0.29 -21.60
C LYS A 257 13.39 1.70 -21.20
N ASP A 258 14.29 2.66 -21.30
CA ASP A 258 14.06 4.11 -21.19
C ASP A 258 13.39 4.55 -19.87
N THR A 259 13.80 3.93 -18.76
CA THR A 259 13.21 4.16 -17.45
C THR A 259 14.04 5.08 -16.53
N ALA A 260 15.10 5.71 -17.03
CA ALA A 260 16.03 6.49 -16.20
C ALA A 260 15.35 7.66 -15.50
N ALA A 261 14.53 8.45 -16.22
CA ALA A 261 13.80 9.59 -15.67
C ALA A 261 12.83 9.13 -14.56
N ILE A 262 12.06 8.06 -14.78
CA ILE A 262 11.13 7.50 -13.77
C ILE A 262 11.90 7.04 -12.53
N GLN A 263 13.08 6.43 -12.70
CA GLN A 263 13.91 5.99 -11.57
C GLN A 263 14.40 7.18 -10.74
N GLU A 264 14.69 8.31 -11.35
CA GLU A 264 15.09 9.55 -10.68
C GLU A 264 13.93 10.14 -9.88
N GLU A 265 12.74 10.21 -10.46
CA GLU A 265 11.54 10.70 -9.77
C GLU A 265 11.12 9.77 -8.62
N LEU A 266 11.24 8.45 -8.80
CA LEU A 266 11.05 7.48 -7.72
C LEU A 266 12.12 7.62 -6.61
N ARG A 267 13.34 8.07 -6.94
CA ARG A 267 14.37 8.40 -5.95
C ARG A 267 13.98 9.64 -5.15
N TRP A 268 13.54 10.69 -5.84
CA TRP A 268 13.03 11.90 -5.19
C TRP A 268 11.88 11.58 -4.22
N LEU A 269 10.84 10.89 -4.69
CA LEU A 269 9.72 10.48 -3.84
C LEU A 269 10.20 9.64 -2.64
N GLY A 270 11.12 8.69 -2.87
CA GLY A 270 11.70 7.88 -1.82
C GLY A 270 12.47 8.69 -0.76
N ASN A 271 13.06 9.82 -1.12
CA ASN A 271 13.74 10.73 -0.19
C ASN A 271 12.72 11.56 0.62
N VAL A 272 11.67 12.09 -0.04
CA VAL A 272 10.56 12.80 0.63
C VAL A 272 9.91 11.92 1.70
N LEU A 273 9.49 10.72 1.33
CA LEU A 273 8.89 9.75 2.26
C LEU A 273 9.91 9.25 3.30
N GLY A 274 11.19 9.24 2.94
CA GLY A 274 12.28 8.80 3.80
C GLY A 274 12.49 9.70 5.00
N ALA A 275 12.38 11.00 4.82
CA ALA A 275 12.60 11.97 5.89
C ALA A 275 11.66 11.75 7.08
N VAL A 276 10.37 11.50 6.82
CA VAL A 276 9.40 11.15 7.87
C VAL A 276 9.68 9.78 8.45
N ARG A 277 9.85 8.76 7.60
CA ARG A 277 10.05 7.38 8.07
C ARG A 277 11.27 7.21 8.95
N ASP A 278 12.35 7.91 8.64
CA ASP A 278 13.58 7.84 9.43
C ASP A 278 13.36 8.46 10.83
N LEU A 279 12.53 9.51 10.97
CA LEU A 279 12.10 10.09 12.24
C LEU A 279 11.17 9.16 13.03
N GLU A 280 10.17 8.55 12.38
CA GLU A 280 9.29 7.55 13.01
C GLU A 280 10.12 6.40 13.63
N VAL A 281 11.08 5.87 12.85
CA VAL A 281 11.91 4.74 13.29
C VAL A 281 12.80 5.14 14.47
N ILE A 282 13.46 6.31 14.40
CA ILE A 282 14.38 6.75 15.45
C ILE A 282 13.62 7.08 16.74
N ARG A 283 12.45 7.73 16.64
CA ARG A 283 11.60 8.03 17.79
C ARG A 283 11.12 6.77 18.49
N ALA A 284 10.60 5.79 17.71
CA ALA A 284 10.15 4.51 18.26
C ALA A 284 11.33 3.74 18.91
N ARG A 285 12.53 3.77 18.29
CA ARG A 285 13.75 3.15 18.81
C ARG A 285 14.14 3.75 20.15
N PHE A 286 14.20 5.06 20.26
CA PHE A 286 14.59 5.73 21.50
C PHE A 286 13.53 5.57 22.60
N ALA A 287 12.25 5.64 22.26
CA ALA A 287 11.17 5.37 23.21
C ALA A 287 11.27 3.94 23.79
N GLY A 288 11.52 2.94 22.92
CA GLY A 288 11.73 1.56 23.34
C GLY A 288 13.00 1.38 24.21
N ALA A 289 14.09 2.02 23.83
CA ALA A 289 15.34 1.98 24.59
C ALA A 289 15.19 2.61 25.98
N LEU A 290 14.55 3.78 26.07
CA LEU A 290 14.29 4.46 27.35
C LEU A 290 13.37 3.63 28.26
N ALA A 291 12.31 3.04 27.70
CA ALA A 291 11.39 2.18 28.47
C ALA A 291 12.08 0.92 29.04
N GLY A 292 13.14 0.46 28.38
CA GLY A 292 13.95 -0.70 28.83
C GLY A 292 15.03 -0.35 29.86
N LEU A 293 15.27 0.93 30.17
CA LEU A 293 16.27 1.33 31.15
C LEU A 293 15.75 1.19 32.59
N PRO A 294 16.60 0.75 33.54
CA PRO A 294 16.32 0.91 34.96
C PRO A 294 16.10 2.40 35.34
N ALA A 295 15.15 2.68 36.20
CA ALA A 295 14.80 4.05 36.59
C ALA A 295 15.99 4.89 37.05
N GLY A 296 16.96 4.29 37.72
CA GLY A 296 18.18 4.96 38.19
C GLY A 296 19.15 5.38 37.08
N LEU A 297 18.93 4.95 35.83
CA LEU A 297 19.74 5.34 34.67
C LEU A 297 19.03 6.40 33.79
N VAL A 298 17.83 6.84 34.19
CA VAL A 298 17.10 7.88 33.49
C VAL A 298 17.20 9.19 34.28
N ALA A 299 18.03 10.10 33.78
CA ALA A 299 18.31 11.40 34.39
C ALA A 299 17.89 12.53 33.43
N GLY A 300 17.40 13.64 34.00
CA GLY A 300 16.97 14.80 33.22
C GLY A 300 15.68 14.57 32.42
N PRO A 301 15.25 15.56 31.61
CA PRO A 301 14.00 15.53 30.84
C PRO A 301 14.12 14.81 29.49
N ILE A 302 15.04 13.84 29.36
CA ILE A 302 15.37 13.18 28.08
C ILE A 302 14.14 12.60 27.37
N ALA A 303 13.20 12.00 28.11
CA ALA A 303 12.00 11.39 27.51
C ALA A 303 11.11 12.45 26.86
N ALA A 304 10.92 13.61 27.53
CA ALA A 304 10.16 14.74 26.97
C ALA A 304 10.90 15.33 25.75
N ARG A 305 12.21 15.61 25.90
CA ARG A 305 13.00 16.21 24.81
C ARG A 305 13.01 15.32 23.55
N LEU A 306 13.41 14.07 23.65
CA LEU A 306 13.43 13.15 22.50
C LEU A 306 12.01 12.88 21.97
N GLY A 307 11.01 12.81 22.86
CA GLY A 307 9.61 12.64 22.47
C GLY A 307 9.07 13.86 21.71
N ASP A 308 9.17 15.04 22.30
CA ASP A 308 8.55 16.27 21.79
C ASP A 308 9.29 16.82 20.55
N ASP A 309 10.62 16.87 20.56
CA ASP A 309 11.41 17.38 19.45
C ASP A 309 11.33 16.48 18.21
N LEU A 310 11.44 15.17 18.40
CA LEU A 310 11.30 14.23 17.27
C LEU A 310 9.86 14.19 16.73
N LEU A 311 8.84 14.30 17.60
CA LEU A 311 7.45 14.37 17.17
C LEU A 311 7.17 15.65 16.36
N ARG A 312 7.68 16.81 16.80
CA ARG A 312 7.57 18.06 16.05
C ARG A 312 8.20 17.96 14.66
N ARG A 313 9.43 17.44 14.58
CA ARG A 313 10.13 17.22 13.30
C ARG A 313 9.39 16.21 12.41
N GLU A 314 8.78 15.19 13.00
CA GLU A 314 7.94 14.21 12.29
C GLU A 314 6.70 14.90 11.70
N GLN A 315 6.03 15.77 12.44
CA GLN A 315 4.88 16.56 11.96
C GLN A 315 5.28 17.50 10.81
N GLU A 316 6.38 18.24 10.94
CA GLU A 316 6.93 19.06 9.86
C GLU A 316 7.25 18.21 8.61
N GLY A 317 7.74 17.00 8.82
CA GLY A 317 7.98 16.03 7.76
C GLY A 317 6.69 15.57 7.06
N TYR A 318 5.62 15.33 7.81
CA TYR A 318 4.31 14.99 7.24
C TYR A 318 3.72 16.16 6.44
N ASP A 319 3.89 17.41 6.88
CA ASP A 319 3.50 18.59 6.12
C ASP A 319 4.24 18.64 4.76
N ALA A 320 5.55 18.42 4.75
CA ALA A 320 6.36 18.36 3.54
C ALA A 320 5.95 17.20 2.62
N VAL A 321 5.56 16.06 3.17
CA VAL A 321 5.00 14.93 2.40
C VAL A 321 3.68 15.35 1.76
N ARG A 322 2.73 15.93 2.50
CA ARG A 322 1.43 16.38 1.95
C ARG A 322 1.60 17.41 0.83
N GLU A 323 2.49 18.38 1.01
CA GLU A 323 2.84 19.36 -0.02
C GLU A 323 3.41 18.68 -1.27
N SER A 324 4.40 17.79 -1.11
CA SER A 324 5.03 17.07 -2.21
C SER A 324 4.05 16.19 -2.98
N LEU A 325 3.13 15.50 -2.28
CA LEU A 325 2.10 14.66 -2.89
C LEU A 325 0.98 15.47 -3.58
N SER A 326 0.93 16.79 -3.36
CA SER A 326 -0.05 17.70 -3.97
C SER A 326 0.54 18.55 -5.11
N GLY A 327 1.83 18.38 -5.42
CA GLY A 327 2.53 19.14 -6.43
C GLY A 327 2.55 18.49 -7.82
N ASP A 328 2.74 19.30 -8.86
CA ASP A 328 2.79 18.88 -10.26
C ASP A 328 3.87 17.82 -10.54
N ARG A 329 4.99 17.88 -9.82
CA ARG A 329 6.07 16.89 -9.94
C ARG A 329 5.59 15.47 -9.61
N TYR A 330 4.81 15.34 -8.55
CA TYR A 330 4.26 14.06 -8.16
C TYR A 330 3.22 13.56 -9.18
N TYR A 331 2.37 14.46 -9.67
CA TYR A 331 1.40 14.12 -10.72
C TYR A 331 2.08 13.67 -12.00
N ALA A 332 3.13 14.36 -12.43
CA ALA A 332 3.93 13.97 -13.58
C ALA A 332 4.59 12.58 -13.40
N LEU A 333 5.10 12.28 -12.20
CA LEU A 333 5.62 10.95 -11.89
C LEU A 333 4.51 9.88 -12.02
N LEU A 334 3.31 10.13 -11.48
CA LEU A 334 2.20 9.18 -11.56
C LEU A 334 1.73 8.97 -13.01
N ASP A 335 1.71 10.04 -13.83
CA ASP A 335 1.39 9.95 -15.26
C ASP A 335 2.47 9.16 -16.03
N ALA A 336 3.74 9.38 -15.70
CA ALA A 336 4.84 8.59 -16.27
C ALA A 336 4.76 7.12 -15.88
N LEU A 337 4.34 6.80 -14.65
CA LEU A 337 4.10 5.43 -14.21
C LEU A 337 2.91 4.79 -14.93
N ASP A 338 1.81 5.52 -15.12
CA ASP A 338 0.65 5.04 -15.89
C ASP A 338 1.02 4.82 -17.36
N ALA A 339 1.80 5.71 -17.97
CA ALA A 339 2.35 5.55 -19.32
C ALA A 339 3.27 4.32 -19.41
N LEU A 340 4.15 4.13 -18.43
CA LEU A 340 5.04 2.96 -18.37
C LEU A 340 4.26 1.65 -18.34
N VAL A 341 3.21 1.55 -17.54
CA VAL A 341 2.47 0.28 -17.40
C VAL A 341 1.45 0.06 -18.52
N SER A 342 1.07 1.07 -19.30
CA SER A 342 0.15 0.95 -20.44
C SER A 342 0.86 0.77 -21.78
N GLY A 343 1.98 1.46 -22.00
CA GLY A 343 2.71 1.47 -23.27
C GLY A 343 4.22 1.42 -23.06
N PRO A 344 4.78 0.36 -22.44
CA PRO A 344 6.21 0.29 -22.14
C PRO A 344 7.07 0.18 -23.41
N LYS A 345 8.25 0.76 -23.39
CA LYS A 345 9.28 0.44 -24.37
C LYS A 345 9.96 -0.87 -23.95
N LEU A 346 9.56 -1.96 -24.59
CA LEU A 346 10.10 -3.27 -24.30
C LEU A 346 11.44 -3.52 -25.02
N GLY A 347 12.36 -4.19 -24.34
CA GLY A 347 13.61 -4.68 -24.92
C GLY A 347 13.43 -6.05 -25.54
N LYS A 348 14.43 -6.53 -26.31
CA LYS A 348 14.40 -7.84 -26.95
C LYS A 348 14.13 -8.98 -25.97
N ALA A 349 14.70 -8.90 -24.76
CA ALA A 349 14.51 -9.90 -23.71
C ALA A 349 13.08 -9.99 -23.17
N ALA A 350 12.18 -9.09 -23.54
CA ALA A 350 10.77 -9.14 -23.12
C ALA A 350 9.99 -10.29 -23.74
N ALA A 351 10.39 -10.73 -24.95
CA ALA A 351 9.76 -11.84 -25.65
C ALA A 351 10.29 -13.22 -25.21
N ASP A 352 11.39 -13.26 -24.46
CA ASP A 352 11.98 -14.52 -24.01
C ASP A 352 11.04 -15.22 -22.98
N PRO A 353 11.10 -16.56 -22.87
CA PRO A 353 10.38 -17.30 -21.84
C PRO A 353 10.71 -16.77 -20.44
N ALA A 354 9.68 -16.52 -19.62
CA ALA A 354 9.83 -15.91 -18.30
C ALA A 354 10.75 -16.74 -17.39
N GLU A 355 10.55 -18.07 -17.35
CA GLU A 355 11.27 -18.97 -16.45
C GLU A 355 12.79 -18.90 -16.65
N THR A 356 13.26 -18.96 -17.90
CA THR A 356 14.69 -18.92 -18.22
C THR A 356 15.26 -17.53 -18.04
N ARG A 357 14.64 -16.53 -18.70
CA ARG A 357 15.19 -15.16 -18.70
C ARG A 357 15.21 -14.52 -17.31
N LEU A 358 14.19 -14.76 -16.51
CA LEU A 358 14.11 -14.13 -15.18
C LEU A 358 14.95 -14.85 -14.14
N ALA A 359 15.22 -16.16 -14.32
CA ALA A 359 16.22 -16.87 -13.53
C ALA A 359 17.63 -16.29 -13.76
N ASP A 360 18.02 -16.03 -15.02
CA ASP A 360 19.29 -15.35 -15.34
C ASP A 360 19.38 -13.97 -14.68
N VAL A 361 18.29 -13.20 -14.67
CA VAL A 361 18.25 -11.89 -14.01
C VAL A 361 18.42 -12.02 -12.49
N ALA A 362 17.82 -13.01 -11.86
CA ALA A 362 18.00 -13.27 -10.43
C ALA A 362 19.45 -13.63 -10.10
N ALA A 363 20.05 -14.56 -10.85
CA ALA A 363 21.45 -14.96 -10.72
C ALA A 363 22.41 -13.79 -10.93
N ALA A 364 22.20 -12.97 -11.97
CA ALA A 364 23.00 -11.79 -12.22
C ALA A 364 22.91 -10.73 -11.09
N ASN A 365 21.75 -10.59 -10.45
CA ASN A 365 21.61 -9.68 -9.31
C ASN A 365 22.28 -10.25 -8.06
N TRP A 366 22.26 -11.56 -7.85
CA TRP A 366 23.02 -12.18 -6.77
C TRP A 366 24.54 -12.05 -6.99
N ASN A 367 25.03 -12.29 -8.18
CA ASN A 367 26.45 -12.13 -8.52
C ASN A 367 26.98 -10.70 -8.26
N ARG A 368 26.10 -9.69 -8.28
CA ARG A 368 26.48 -8.34 -7.85
C ARG A 368 26.69 -8.24 -6.34
N VAL A 369 25.96 -9.01 -5.54
CA VAL A 369 26.14 -9.06 -4.08
C VAL A 369 27.51 -9.66 -3.76
N THR A 370 27.83 -10.78 -4.35
CA THR A 370 29.14 -11.45 -4.14
C THR A 370 30.31 -10.59 -4.60
N LYS A 371 30.17 -9.94 -5.78
CA LYS A 371 31.19 -9.01 -6.30
C LYS A 371 31.37 -7.78 -5.38
N ALA A 372 30.28 -7.20 -4.90
CA ALA A 372 30.35 -6.07 -3.98
C ALA A 372 31.05 -6.46 -2.68
N TYR A 373 30.78 -7.64 -2.14
CA TYR A 373 31.42 -8.13 -0.94
C TYR A 373 32.91 -8.41 -1.17
N ALA A 374 33.30 -9.05 -2.27
CA ALA A 374 34.69 -9.25 -2.62
C ALA A 374 35.45 -7.92 -2.75
N THR A 375 34.81 -6.89 -3.32
CA THR A 375 35.38 -5.54 -3.38
C THR A 375 35.57 -4.96 -1.97
N ALA A 376 34.58 -5.10 -1.07
CA ALA A 376 34.68 -4.61 0.30
C ALA A 376 35.77 -5.30 1.10
N GLN A 377 35.99 -6.61 0.88
CA GLN A 377 37.07 -7.37 1.53
C GLN A 377 38.49 -6.93 1.09
N ALA A 378 38.63 -6.42 -0.14
CA ALA A 378 39.90 -5.96 -0.69
C ALA A 378 40.27 -4.53 -0.25
N VAL A 379 39.42 -3.86 0.54
CA VAL A 379 39.68 -2.50 1.05
C VAL A 379 40.34 -2.58 2.43
N ASP A 380 41.54 -2.08 2.58
CA ASP A 380 42.28 -2.08 3.86
C ASP A 380 41.81 -0.98 4.81
N ASP A 381 41.52 0.20 4.27
CA ASP A 381 41.06 1.36 5.04
C ASP A 381 39.68 1.14 5.66
N PRO A 382 39.50 1.27 6.99
CA PRO A 382 38.26 0.96 7.68
C PRO A 382 37.05 1.82 7.20
N GLU A 383 37.25 3.13 6.97
CA GLU A 383 36.17 4.04 6.57
C GLU A 383 35.72 3.71 5.15
N ARG A 384 36.63 3.49 4.23
CA ARG A 384 36.34 3.07 2.84
C ARG A 384 35.71 1.68 2.81
N ARG A 385 36.12 0.78 3.72
CA ARG A 385 35.50 -0.54 3.85
C ARG A 385 34.04 -0.42 4.28
N GLU A 386 33.71 0.48 5.20
CA GLU A 386 32.33 0.73 5.62
C GLU A 386 31.47 1.23 4.45
N ILE A 387 32.00 2.15 3.64
CA ILE A 387 31.33 2.61 2.41
C ILE A 387 31.09 1.43 1.44
N ALA A 388 32.08 0.57 1.24
CA ALA A 388 31.95 -0.61 0.40
C ALA A 388 30.93 -1.62 0.95
N MET A 389 30.87 -1.83 2.27
CA MET A 389 29.85 -2.67 2.92
C MET A 389 28.43 -2.09 2.74
N HIS A 390 28.27 -0.77 2.69
CA HIS A 390 27.00 -0.14 2.31
C HIS A 390 26.58 -0.49 0.86
N ASP A 391 27.53 -0.65 -0.06
CA ASP A 391 27.25 -1.10 -1.42
C ASP A 391 26.83 -2.58 -1.46
N VAL A 392 27.39 -3.44 -0.60
CA VAL A 392 26.89 -4.81 -0.40
C VAL A 392 25.41 -4.80 0.03
N ARG A 393 25.08 -3.97 1.03
CA ARG A 393 23.68 -3.81 1.48
C ARG A 393 22.75 -3.34 0.36
N LYS A 394 23.17 -2.38 -0.49
CA LYS A 394 22.40 -1.94 -1.66
C LYS A 394 22.21 -3.06 -2.68
N ALA A 395 23.25 -3.87 -2.92
CA ALA A 395 23.18 -5.01 -3.83
C ALA A 395 22.23 -6.09 -3.28
N ALA A 396 22.34 -6.43 -1.99
CA ALA A 396 21.46 -7.39 -1.31
C ALA A 396 19.99 -6.95 -1.36
N LYS A 397 19.69 -5.66 -1.09
CA LYS A 397 18.34 -5.09 -1.26
C LYS A 397 17.81 -5.31 -2.68
N ARG A 398 18.63 -5.09 -3.71
CA ARG A 398 18.21 -5.29 -5.10
C ARG A 398 17.95 -6.76 -5.39
N ALA A 399 18.84 -7.67 -4.96
CA ALA A 399 18.67 -9.11 -5.11
C ALA A 399 17.39 -9.60 -4.42
N ARG A 400 17.11 -9.13 -3.20
CA ARG A 400 15.88 -9.41 -2.46
C ARG A 400 14.64 -9.02 -3.26
N TYR A 401 14.53 -7.74 -3.68
CA TYR A 401 13.35 -7.26 -4.41
C TYR A 401 13.20 -7.91 -5.78
N THR A 402 14.32 -8.28 -6.44
CA THR A 402 14.26 -9.07 -7.67
C THR A 402 13.67 -10.45 -7.41
N ALA A 403 14.13 -11.14 -6.37
CA ALA A 403 13.63 -12.47 -6.01
C ALA A 403 12.15 -12.42 -5.54
N GLU A 404 11.76 -11.41 -4.74
CA GLU A 404 10.36 -11.18 -4.35
C GLU A 404 9.46 -10.99 -5.58
N ALA A 405 9.91 -10.19 -6.58
CA ALA A 405 9.16 -9.93 -7.81
C ALA A 405 8.95 -11.19 -8.67
N LEU A 406 9.84 -12.16 -8.55
CA LEU A 406 9.82 -13.38 -9.33
C LEU A 406 9.20 -14.58 -8.61
N ARG A 407 8.80 -14.42 -7.35
CA ARG A 407 8.31 -15.52 -6.51
C ARG A 407 7.07 -16.20 -7.08
N ASP A 408 6.14 -15.44 -7.64
CA ASP A 408 4.91 -16.00 -8.20
C ASP A 408 5.14 -16.75 -9.52
N THR A 409 6.20 -16.43 -10.25
CA THR A 409 6.56 -17.07 -11.53
C THR A 409 7.53 -18.23 -11.35
N LEU A 410 8.58 -18.05 -10.53
CA LEU A 410 9.66 -19.03 -10.36
C LEU A 410 9.54 -19.81 -9.03
N GLY A 411 8.52 -19.54 -8.22
CA GLY A 411 8.14 -20.35 -7.08
C GLY A 411 9.06 -20.27 -5.86
N LYS A 412 9.12 -21.41 -5.13
CA LYS A 412 9.83 -21.53 -3.84
C LYS A 412 11.32 -21.14 -3.86
N PRO A 413 12.11 -21.43 -4.91
CA PRO A 413 13.51 -21.01 -4.98
C PRO A 413 13.68 -19.51 -4.80
N MET A 414 12.85 -18.69 -5.47
CA MET A 414 12.92 -17.23 -5.34
C MET A 414 12.50 -16.75 -3.96
N GLY A 415 11.52 -17.39 -3.33
CA GLY A 415 11.18 -17.09 -1.93
C GLY A 415 12.34 -17.38 -0.96
N LYS A 416 13.13 -18.43 -1.23
CA LYS A 416 14.33 -18.74 -0.44
C LYS A 416 15.45 -17.72 -0.71
N LEU A 417 15.70 -17.38 -1.97
CA LEU A 417 16.70 -16.38 -2.35
C LEU A 417 16.37 -15.00 -1.73
N ALA A 418 15.09 -14.61 -1.71
CA ALA A 418 14.66 -13.37 -1.08
C ALA A 418 15.02 -13.34 0.41
N ARG A 419 14.74 -14.42 1.16
CA ARG A 419 15.09 -14.51 2.60
C ARG A 419 16.59 -14.48 2.84
N LEU A 420 17.39 -15.13 2.00
CA LEU A 420 18.85 -15.11 2.10
C LEU A 420 19.41 -13.70 1.86
N ALA A 421 18.90 -12.99 0.87
CA ALA A 421 19.27 -11.60 0.62
C ALA A 421 18.77 -10.65 1.72
N GLU A 422 17.63 -10.96 2.33
CA GLU A 422 17.09 -10.24 3.50
C GLU A 422 18.00 -10.36 4.70
N ALA A 423 18.49 -11.55 5.04
CA ALA A 423 19.41 -11.76 6.16
C ALA A 423 20.69 -10.91 6.05
N VAL A 424 21.29 -10.85 4.84
CA VAL A 424 22.43 -9.96 4.57
C VAL A 424 22.05 -8.49 4.74
N GLN A 425 20.87 -8.10 4.23
CA GLN A 425 20.39 -6.72 4.33
C GLN A 425 20.13 -6.30 5.77
N GLU A 426 19.57 -7.19 6.60
CA GLU A 426 19.18 -6.91 7.99
C GLU A 426 20.41 -6.72 8.88
N VAL A 427 21.41 -7.63 8.81
CA VAL A 427 22.60 -7.50 9.64
C VAL A 427 23.40 -6.24 9.31
N LEU A 428 23.55 -5.91 8.01
CA LEU A 428 24.19 -4.66 7.59
C LEU A 428 23.31 -3.43 7.88
N GLY A 429 21.99 -3.64 7.93
CA GLY A 429 21.03 -2.61 8.34
C GLY A 429 21.16 -2.28 9.80
N ALA A 430 21.14 -3.29 10.67
CA ALA A 430 21.23 -3.12 12.11
C ALA A 430 22.51 -2.36 12.52
N HIS A 431 23.65 -2.65 11.87
CA HIS A 431 24.91 -1.90 12.08
C HIS A 431 24.73 -0.42 11.71
N ARG A 432 24.26 -0.11 10.48
CA ARG A 432 24.09 1.28 10.03
C ARG A 432 23.04 2.05 10.85
N ASP A 433 21.94 1.41 11.19
CA ASP A 433 20.86 2.03 11.99
C ASP A 433 21.37 2.37 13.41
N GLY A 434 22.26 1.53 14.00
CA GLY A 434 22.94 1.84 15.25
C GLY A 434 23.91 3.02 15.15
N VAL A 435 24.66 3.14 14.04
CA VAL A 435 25.54 4.31 13.81
C VAL A 435 24.72 5.60 13.70
N VAL A 436 23.63 5.60 12.92
CA VAL A 436 22.74 6.77 12.80
C VAL A 436 22.11 7.15 14.14
N ALA A 437 21.69 6.16 14.93
CA ALA A 437 21.14 6.40 16.26
C ALA A 437 22.16 7.07 17.19
N GLN A 438 23.44 6.62 17.17
CA GLN A 438 24.51 7.25 17.96
C GLN A 438 24.73 8.71 17.52
N GLU A 439 24.83 8.98 16.21
CA GLU A 439 24.98 10.33 15.66
C GLU A 439 23.85 11.27 16.16
N THR A 440 22.59 10.80 16.07
CA THR A 440 21.41 11.56 16.54
C THR A 440 21.45 11.80 18.05
N LEU A 441 21.78 10.78 18.86
CA LEU A 441 21.85 10.93 20.32
C LEU A 441 22.96 11.91 20.75
N VAL A 442 24.09 11.96 20.05
CA VAL A 442 25.19 12.91 20.32
C VAL A 442 24.74 14.34 19.98
N GLU A 443 24.03 14.54 18.86
CA GLU A 443 23.45 15.84 18.47
C GLU A 443 22.47 16.34 19.54
N GLU A 444 21.52 15.48 19.94
CA GLU A 444 20.49 15.81 20.95
C GLU A 444 21.10 16.05 22.35
N ALA A 445 22.14 15.28 22.72
CA ALA A 445 22.89 15.52 23.93
C ALA A 445 23.62 16.90 23.94
N GLY A 446 24.08 17.33 22.76
CA GLY A 446 24.66 18.66 22.58
C GLY A 446 23.63 19.77 22.84
N ALA A 447 22.41 19.61 22.28
CA ALA A 447 21.29 20.54 22.51
C ALA A 447 20.83 20.55 23.98
N ALA A 448 20.71 19.39 24.62
CA ALA A 448 20.38 19.26 26.05
C ALA A 448 21.44 19.96 26.94
N ARG A 449 22.72 19.75 26.65
CA ARG A 449 23.83 20.42 27.38
C ARG A 449 23.77 21.95 27.25
N ALA A 450 23.47 22.46 26.04
CA ALA A 450 23.32 23.88 25.80
C ALA A 450 22.12 24.47 26.58
N ALA A 451 21.11 23.68 26.88
CA ALA A 451 19.96 24.02 27.72
C ALA A 451 20.23 23.83 29.23
N GLY A 452 21.41 23.38 29.63
CA GLY A 452 21.77 23.11 31.05
C GLY A 452 21.16 21.84 31.61
N GLU A 453 20.75 20.89 30.75
CA GLU A 453 20.13 19.64 31.15
C GLU A 453 21.18 18.53 31.37
N ASP A 454 20.79 17.51 32.16
CA ASP A 454 21.62 16.32 32.38
C ASP A 454 21.72 15.48 31.10
N THR A 455 22.93 15.08 30.74
CA THR A 455 23.20 14.28 29.52
C THR A 455 23.63 12.85 29.81
N PHE A 456 23.58 12.40 31.07
CA PHE A 456 24.02 11.06 31.48
C PHE A 456 23.30 9.95 30.70
N THR A 457 21.99 10.03 30.61
CA THR A 457 21.18 9.02 29.92
C THR A 457 21.45 8.94 28.41
N TYR A 458 21.79 10.09 27.77
CA TYR A 458 22.25 10.08 26.37
C TYR A 458 23.51 9.24 26.20
N GLY A 459 24.46 9.38 27.11
CA GLY A 459 25.70 8.56 27.11
C GLY A 459 25.42 7.06 27.27
N VAL A 460 24.47 6.70 28.15
CA VAL A 460 24.02 5.31 28.32
C VAL A 460 23.42 4.76 27.03
N LEU A 461 22.52 5.51 26.37
CA LEU A 461 21.91 5.11 25.11
C LEU A 461 22.91 5.00 23.97
N VAL A 462 23.86 5.94 23.85
CA VAL A 462 24.98 5.86 22.88
C VAL A 462 25.78 4.58 23.08
N GLY A 463 26.08 4.22 24.34
CA GLY A 463 26.78 2.97 24.67
C GLY A 463 25.97 1.72 24.24
N GLN A 464 24.69 1.71 24.48
CA GLN A 464 23.81 0.60 24.05
C GLN A 464 23.74 0.46 22.52
N GLU A 465 23.59 1.58 21.79
CA GLU A 465 23.54 1.61 20.34
C GLU A 465 24.90 1.18 19.73
N ARG A 466 26.00 1.59 20.29
CA ARG A 466 27.35 1.15 19.89
C ARG A 466 27.50 -0.35 20.06
N ALA A 467 27.14 -0.88 21.22
CA ALA A 467 27.24 -2.32 21.49
C ALA A 467 26.31 -3.13 20.55
N ALA A 468 25.15 -2.60 20.17
CA ALA A 468 24.25 -3.23 19.19
C ALA A 468 24.86 -3.23 17.78
N ALA A 469 25.44 -2.11 17.34
CA ALA A 469 26.12 -2.01 16.05
C ALA A 469 27.34 -2.94 15.96
N ASP A 470 28.15 -3.01 17.02
CA ASP A 470 29.33 -3.89 17.11
C ASP A 470 28.90 -5.38 17.02
N ARG A 471 27.85 -5.78 17.72
CA ARG A 471 27.29 -7.16 17.61
C ARG A 471 26.87 -7.48 16.19
N ALA A 472 26.14 -6.57 15.52
CA ALA A 472 25.71 -6.77 14.15
C ALA A 472 26.91 -6.91 13.19
N HIS A 473 27.97 -6.13 13.42
CA HIS A 473 29.22 -6.24 12.66
C HIS A 473 29.88 -7.60 12.86
N GLN A 474 29.98 -8.09 14.12
CA GLN A 474 30.53 -9.39 14.45
C GLN A 474 29.71 -10.58 13.91
N ASP A 475 28.40 -10.45 13.83
CA ASP A 475 27.51 -11.47 13.31
C ASP A 475 27.58 -11.62 11.78
N PHE A 476 27.99 -10.59 11.06
CA PHE A 476 27.97 -10.55 9.61
C PHE A 476 28.73 -11.71 8.93
N PRO A 477 29.95 -12.09 9.31
CA PRO A 477 30.70 -13.20 8.67
C PRO A 477 29.93 -14.54 8.74
N ARG A 478 29.27 -14.81 9.87
CA ARG A 478 28.44 -16.02 10.04
C ARG A 478 27.23 -15.96 9.12
N VAL A 479 26.48 -14.86 9.13
CA VAL A 479 25.30 -14.67 8.26
C VAL A 479 25.69 -14.78 6.79
N TRP A 480 26.83 -14.24 6.40
CA TRP A 480 27.34 -14.34 5.05
C TRP A 480 27.61 -15.79 4.64
N SER A 481 28.34 -16.56 5.47
CA SER A 481 28.67 -17.95 5.21
C SER A 481 27.40 -18.83 5.06
N GLU A 482 26.46 -18.69 5.98
CA GLU A 482 25.15 -19.39 5.93
C GLU A 482 24.37 -19.03 4.66
N THR A 483 24.40 -17.74 4.30
CA THR A 483 23.75 -17.24 3.08
C THR A 483 24.35 -17.83 1.83
N MET A 484 25.69 -17.85 1.70
CA MET A 484 26.36 -18.42 0.52
C MET A 484 26.03 -19.90 0.34
N THR A 485 26.13 -20.70 1.42
CA THR A 485 25.72 -22.11 1.42
C THR A 485 24.23 -22.30 1.02
N GLY A 486 23.40 -21.35 1.44
CA GLY A 486 21.97 -21.34 1.08
C GLY A 486 21.72 -21.04 -0.39
N VAL A 487 22.47 -20.12 -0.98
CA VAL A 487 22.33 -19.69 -2.39
C VAL A 487 22.79 -20.75 -3.36
N GLU A 488 23.91 -21.43 -3.10
CA GLU A 488 24.39 -22.56 -3.93
C GLU A 488 23.36 -23.68 -4.12
N LYS A 489 22.38 -23.78 -3.20
CA LYS A 489 21.27 -24.75 -3.28
C LYS A 489 20.03 -24.18 -4.00
N VAL A 490 20.10 -22.95 -4.49
CA VAL A 490 18.94 -22.24 -5.09
C VAL A 490 19.24 -21.81 -6.52
N LEU A 491 20.43 -21.32 -6.79
CA LEU A 491 20.94 -20.89 -8.08
C LEU A 491 21.92 -21.92 -8.65
#